data_1f847b083e053a3f4899f8d2ce2e87ca
#
_entry.id   1f847b083e053a3f4899f8d2ce2e87ca
#
_cell.length_a   1.000
_cell.length_b   1.000
_cell.length_c   1.000
_cell.angle_alpha   90.00
_cell.angle_beta   90.00
_cell.angle_gamma   90.00
#
_symmetry.space_group_name_H-M   'P 1'
#
loop_
_entity.id
_entity.type
_entity.pdbx_description
1 polymer ?
#
loop_
_entity_poly.entity_id
_entity_poly.type
_entity_poly.pdbx_seq_one_letter_code
_entity_poly.pdbx_strand_id
1 'polypeptide(L)'
;HTLEMTLSMLYPMYCGATVYCLPKPPAASLLMKALKVVKPTTMLTVPLIIEKVYKGSVLPTIKKSRTLTWMNEHMNGLMCRIIGMKLKATFGGHVSFYGIGGAKLDPEVESFLLKAKFPYAIGYGLTETSPLLGYAMHGWRAVGSFGYPVYNVKLKLHNVNPETGEGEVVAKGPNVMLGYYKDPKRTKSVFTEDGWFRTSDIAVQDEKGRFYIKGRNSNMILGPSGENI
;
A
#
# COMPACT_ATOMS: atom_id res chain seq x y z
N HIS A 1 -2.78 -7.75 -13.33
CA HIS A 1 -2.38 -7.94 -11.93
C HIS A 1 -3.63 -8.09 -11.05
N THR A 2 -3.60 -8.98 -10.04
CA THR A 2 -4.76 -9.24 -9.16
C THR A 2 -5.26 -8.01 -8.42
N LEU A 3 -4.36 -7.13 -7.98
CA LEU A 3 -4.72 -5.86 -7.34
C LEU A 3 -5.60 -5.00 -8.24
N GLU A 4 -5.21 -4.84 -9.51
CA GLU A 4 -5.97 -4.07 -10.50
C GLU A 4 -7.33 -4.71 -10.76
N MET A 5 -7.34 -6.01 -11.03
CA MET A 5 -8.58 -6.73 -11.34
C MET A 5 -9.58 -6.69 -10.19
N THR A 6 -9.13 -6.97 -8.97
CA THR A 6 -10.03 -7.07 -7.81
C THR A 6 -10.43 -5.70 -7.29
N LEU A 7 -9.46 -4.81 -7.02
CA LEU A 7 -9.73 -3.56 -6.29
C LEU A 7 -9.98 -2.36 -7.20
N SER A 8 -9.48 -2.37 -8.46
CA SER A 8 -9.72 -1.27 -9.39
C SER A 8 -10.87 -1.55 -10.37
N MET A 9 -11.29 -2.80 -10.53
CA MET A 9 -12.32 -3.17 -11.49
C MET A 9 -13.51 -3.85 -10.83
N LEU A 10 -13.35 -5.06 -10.28
CA LEU A 10 -14.49 -5.86 -9.78
C LEU A 10 -15.18 -5.20 -8.57
N TYR A 11 -14.42 -4.75 -7.59
CA TYR A 11 -14.99 -4.14 -6.39
C TYR A 11 -15.74 -2.82 -6.67
N PRO A 12 -15.17 -1.85 -7.43
CA PRO A 12 -15.91 -0.66 -7.83
C PRO A 12 -17.17 -0.96 -8.62
N MET A 13 -17.14 -1.93 -9.55
CA MET A 13 -18.33 -2.36 -10.29
C MET A 13 -19.40 -2.95 -9.36
N TYR A 14 -19.01 -3.78 -8.41
CA TYR A 14 -19.91 -4.31 -7.37
C TYR A 14 -20.56 -3.19 -6.55
N CYS A 15 -19.83 -2.12 -6.26
CA CYS A 15 -20.32 -0.94 -5.53
C CYS A 15 -21.13 0.03 -6.42
N GLY A 16 -21.34 -0.26 -7.72
CA GLY A 16 -22.02 0.63 -8.66
C GLY A 16 -21.22 1.89 -9.02
N ALA A 17 -19.90 1.88 -8.82
CA ALA A 17 -19.03 3.00 -9.14
C ALA A 17 -18.64 3.01 -10.62
N THR A 18 -18.38 4.21 -11.15
CA THR A 18 -17.85 4.37 -12.51
C THR A 18 -16.34 4.14 -12.52
N VAL A 19 -15.87 3.23 -13.37
CA VAL A 19 -14.44 2.95 -13.58
C VAL A 19 -13.95 3.63 -14.85
N TYR A 20 -12.91 4.43 -14.74
CA TYR A 20 -12.26 5.12 -15.86
C TYR A 20 -10.95 4.41 -16.23
N CYS A 21 -10.93 3.82 -17.43
CA CYS A 21 -9.74 3.15 -17.95
C CYS A 21 -8.95 4.08 -18.88
N LEU A 22 -7.64 4.11 -18.73
CA LEU A 22 -6.75 4.82 -19.66
C LEU A 22 -6.41 3.90 -20.84
N PRO A 23 -6.43 4.41 -22.09
CA PRO A 23 -6.18 3.58 -23.28
C PRO A 23 -4.73 3.13 -23.44
N LYS A 24 -3.81 3.72 -22.68
CA LYS A 24 -2.36 3.41 -22.70
C LYS A 24 -1.79 3.50 -21.29
N PRO A 25 -0.67 2.79 -21.00
CA PRO A 25 0.06 2.98 -19.76
C PRO A 25 0.30 4.47 -19.49
N PRO A 26 0.01 4.99 -18.31
CA PRO A 26 -0.01 6.42 -18.06
C PRO A 26 1.41 7.00 -18.01
N ALA A 27 1.81 7.72 -19.06
CA ALA A 27 2.85 8.73 -18.88
C ALA A 27 2.35 9.79 -17.89
N ALA A 28 3.25 10.36 -17.08
CA ALA A 28 2.87 11.31 -16.03
C ALA A 28 2.01 12.47 -16.56
N SER A 29 2.32 13.00 -17.74
CA SER A 29 1.55 14.09 -18.35
C SER A 29 0.13 13.69 -18.75
N LEU A 30 -0.07 12.47 -19.26
CA LEU A 30 -1.38 11.93 -19.61
C LEU A 30 -2.22 11.68 -18.34
N LEU A 31 -1.61 11.08 -17.33
CA LEU A 31 -2.27 10.84 -16.04
C LEU A 31 -2.76 12.15 -15.42
N MET A 32 -1.90 13.16 -15.37
CA MET A 32 -2.27 14.47 -14.80
C MET A 32 -3.41 15.17 -15.55
N LYS A 33 -3.47 15.03 -16.88
CA LYS A 33 -4.60 15.55 -17.68
C LYS A 33 -5.89 14.79 -17.35
N ALA A 34 -5.84 13.47 -17.32
CA ALA A 34 -6.98 12.61 -16.99
C ALA A 34 -7.54 12.93 -15.59
N LEU A 35 -6.68 13.05 -14.58
CA LEU A 35 -7.09 13.35 -13.20
C LEU A 35 -7.81 14.69 -13.06
N LYS A 36 -7.42 15.70 -13.83
CA LYS A 36 -8.10 17.02 -13.84
C LYS A 36 -9.51 16.94 -14.42
N VAL A 37 -9.74 16.06 -15.39
CA VAL A 37 -11.04 15.87 -16.04
C VAL A 37 -11.92 14.94 -15.21
N VAL A 38 -11.42 13.77 -14.86
CA VAL A 38 -12.16 12.71 -14.16
C VAL A 38 -12.44 13.07 -12.70
N LYS A 39 -11.49 13.75 -12.03
CA LYS A 39 -11.57 14.09 -10.60
C LYS A 39 -11.95 12.89 -9.73
N PRO A 40 -11.15 11.81 -9.73
CA PRO A 40 -11.52 10.57 -9.07
C PRO A 40 -11.70 10.74 -7.57
N THR A 41 -12.63 10.00 -6.99
CA THR A 41 -12.81 9.90 -5.53
C THR A 41 -11.96 8.79 -4.93
N THR A 42 -11.69 7.73 -5.71
CA THR A 42 -10.90 6.57 -5.31
C THR A 42 -9.78 6.35 -6.31
N MET A 43 -8.58 6.12 -5.80
CA MET A 43 -7.40 5.75 -6.60
C MET A 43 -6.66 4.60 -5.94
N LEU A 44 -6.14 3.69 -6.77
CA LEU A 44 -5.18 2.66 -6.33
C LEU A 44 -3.87 2.85 -7.08
N THR A 45 -2.76 2.63 -6.39
CA THR A 45 -1.44 2.88 -6.94
C THR A 45 -0.35 2.05 -6.27
N VAL A 46 0.83 2.08 -6.87
CA VAL A 46 2.07 1.57 -6.27
C VAL A 46 2.84 2.73 -5.63
N PRO A 47 3.70 2.46 -4.62
CA PRO A 47 4.49 3.49 -3.93
C PRO A 47 5.24 4.45 -4.85
N LEU A 48 5.84 3.92 -5.92
CA LEU A 48 6.64 4.69 -6.88
C LEU A 48 5.95 5.96 -7.39
N ILE A 49 4.63 5.93 -7.58
CA ILE A 49 3.90 7.10 -8.13
C ILE A 49 3.86 8.23 -7.11
N ILE A 50 3.42 7.94 -5.88
CA ILE A 50 3.32 8.98 -4.83
C ILE A 50 4.70 9.47 -4.39
N GLU A 51 5.70 8.59 -4.37
CA GLU A 51 7.09 8.94 -4.07
C GLU A 51 7.69 9.87 -5.13
N LYS A 52 7.44 9.61 -6.42
CA LYS A 52 7.85 10.51 -7.50
C LYS A 52 7.18 11.89 -7.38
N VAL A 53 5.89 11.93 -7.05
CA VAL A 53 5.18 13.21 -6.83
C VAL A 53 5.75 13.92 -5.61
N TYR A 54 6.02 13.22 -4.52
CA TYR A 54 6.62 13.80 -3.31
C TYR A 54 8.01 14.36 -3.61
N LYS A 55 8.92 13.54 -4.17
CA LYS A 55 10.32 13.93 -4.45
C LYS A 55 10.42 14.98 -5.57
N GLY A 56 9.55 14.92 -6.58
CA GLY A 56 9.58 15.81 -7.74
C GLY A 56 8.81 17.12 -7.57
N SER A 57 7.83 17.19 -6.67
CA SER A 57 6.98 18.38 -6.52
C SER A 57 6.93 18.88 -5.08
N VAL A 58 6.70 18.02 -4.11
CA VAL A 58 6.50 18.42 -2.71
C VAL A 58 7.82 18.94 -2.10
N LEU A 59 8.88 18.14 -2.13
CA LEU A 59 10.18 18.52 -1.56
C LEU A 59 10.77 19.79 -2.20
N PRO A 60 10.80 19.95 -3.55
CA PRO A 60 11.27 21.18 -4.16
C PRO A 60 10.44 22.41 -3.78
N THR A 61 9.13 22.26 -3.61
CA THR A 61 8.25 23.34 -3.17
C THR A 61 8.59 23.81 -1.77
N ILE A 62 8.84 22.89 -0.84
CA ILE A 62 9.26 23.21 0.53
C ILE A 62 10.61 23.94 0.49
N LYS A 63 11.62 23.38 -0.19
CA LYS A 63 12.98 23.92 -0.24
C LYS A 63 13.09 25.29 -0.91
N LYS A 64 12.25 25.59 -1.90
CA LYS A 64 12.24 26.88 -2.62
C LYS A 64 11.58 28.01 -1.85
N SER A 65 10.72 27.72 -0.90
CA SER A 65 9.98 28.72 -0.13
C SER A 65 10.57 28.92 1.25
N ARG A 66 11.14 30.08 1.49
CA ARG A 66 11.69 30.46 2.81
C ARG A 66 10.66 30.32 3.94
N THR A 67 9.41 30.71 3.66
CA THR A 67 8.28 30.56 4.58
C THR A 67 7.97 29.08 4.88
N LEU A 68 7.94 28.23 3.86
CA LEU A 68 7.66 26.80 4.05
C LEU A 68 8.82 26.08 4.76
N THR A 69 10.06 26.50 4.51
CA THR A 69 11.23 25.98 5.24
C THR A 69 11.13 26.34 6.72
N TRP A 70 10.84 27.59 7.05
CA TRP A 70 10.61 28.01 8.43
C TRP A 70 9.44 27.27 9.08
N MET A 71 8.32 27.11 8.37
CA MET A 71 7.18 26.32 8.86
C MET A 71 7.52 24.85 9.05
N ASN A 72 8.40 24.27 8.25
CA ASN A 72 8.86 22.89 8.42
C ASN A 72 9.60 22.71 9.75
N GLU A 73 10.35 23.70 10.16
CA GLU A 73 11.12 23.70 11.42
C GLU A 73 10.23 23.92 12.65
N HIS A 74 9.26 24.86 12.56
CA HIS A 74 8.50 25.34 13.72
C HIS A 74 7.04 24.84 13.75
N MET A 75 6.44 24.56 12.59
CA MET A 75 5.01 24.23 12.43
C MET A 75 4.81 23.09 11.42
N ASN A 76 5.65 22.05 11.48
CA ASN A 76 5.69 20.95 10.50
C ASN A 76 4.30 20.37 10.17
N GLY A 77 3.45 20.14 11.17
CA GLY A 77 2.10 19.59 10.95
C GLY A 77 1.19 20.50 10.13
N LEU A 78 1.25 21.83 10.33
CA LEU A 78 0.47 22.80 9.58
C LEU A 78 0.99 22.91 8.15
N MET A 79 2.30 23.00 7.98
CA MET A 79 2.95 22.99 6.66
C MET A 79 2.56 21.75 5.86
N CYS A 80 2.64 20.55 6.45
CA CYS A 80 2.25 19.30 5.80
C CYS A 80 0.77 19.34 5.36
N ARG A 81 -0.14 19.88 6.18
CA ARG A 81 -1.57 20.00 5.81
C ARG A 81 -1.79 20.92 4.60
N ILE A 82 -1.14 22.09 4.57
CA ILE A 82 -1.25 23.04 3.45
C ILE A 82 -0.76 22.40 2.16
N ILE A 83 0.40 21.73 2.22
CA ILE A 83 0.97 21.04 1.05
C ILE A 83 0.13 19.81 0.69
N GLY A 84 -0.42 19.10 1.66
CA GLY A 84 -1.32 17.97 1.45
C GLY A 84 -2.59 18.35 0.69
N MET A 85 -3.15 19.54 0.95
CA MET A 85 -4.28 20.08 0.17
C MET A 85 -3.87 20.35 -1.29
N LYS A 86 -2.68 20.89 -1.52
CA LYS A 86 -2.14 21.09 -2.89
C LYS A 86 -1.89 19.73 -3.57
N LEU A 87 -1.35 18.77 -2.84
CA LEU A 87 -1.17 17.40 -3.35
C LEU A 87 -2.51 16.77 -3.73
N LYS A 88 -3.54 16.89 -2.89
CA LYS A 88 -4.89 16.42 -3.20
C LYS A 88 -5.46 17.10 -4.45
N ALA A 89 -5.26 18.41 -4.61
CA ALA A 89 -5.66 19.17 -5.80
C ALA A 89 -4.96 18.64 -7.07
N THR A 90 -3.72 18.20 -6.96
CA THR A 90 -2.96 17.57 -8.06
C THR A 90 -3.63 16.28 -8.56
N PHE A 91 -4.27 15.53 -7.67
CA PHE A 91 -5.07 14.35 -8.02
C PHE A 91 -6.56 14.65 -8.32
N GLY A 92 -6.88 15.88 -8.72
CA GLY A 92 -8.24 16.29 -9.08
C GLY A 92 -9.08 16.86 -7.94
N GLY A 93 -8.56 16.92 -6.72
CA GLY A 93 -9.19 17.58 -5.56
C GLY A 93 -10.24 16.76 -4.81
N HIS A 94 -10.76 15.70 -5.40
CA HIS A 94 -11.89 14.91 -4.86
C HIS A 94 -11.50 13.59 -4.20
N VAL A 95 -10.22 13.19 -4.26
CA VAL A 95 -9.75 11.92 -3.69
C VAL A 95 -10.12 11.82 -2.20
N SER A 96 -10.89 10.81 -1.85
CA SER A 96 -11.29 10.43 -0.49
C SER A 96 -10.65 9.12 -0.04
N PHE A 97 -10.19 8.29 -0.99
CA PHE A 97 -9.45 7.07 -0.74
C PHE A 97 -8.29 6.93 -1.75
N TYR A 98 -7.09 6.75 -1.24
CA TYR A 98 -5.87 6.57 -2.03
C TYR A 98 -5.14 5.31 -1.54
N GLY A 99 -5.45 4.17 -2.16
CA GLY A 99 -4.84 2.88 -1.81
C GLY A 99 -3.44 2.75 -2.39
N ILE A 100 -2.49 2.33 -1.57
CA ILE A 100 -1.09 2.11 -1.93
C ILE A 100 -0.77 0.66 -1.59
N GLY A 101 -0.31 -0.11 -2.57
CA GLY A 101 0.03 -1.52 -2.38
C GLY A 101 1.10 -2.00 -3.36
N GLY A 102 1.49 -3.27 -3.23
CA GLY A 102 2.43 -3.92 -4.13
C GLY A 102 3.92 -3.80 -3.74
N ALA A 103 4.30 -2.80 -2.96
CA ALA A 103 5.65 -2.63 -2.41
C ALA A 103 5.62 -1.81 -1.12
N LYS A 104 6.75 -1.75 -0.41
CA LYS A 104 6.90 -0.93 0.79
C LYS A 104 6.99 0.56 0.41
N LEU A 105 6.17 1.39 1.06
CA LEU A 105 6.24 2.85 0.92
C LEU A 105 7.44 3.42 1.71
N ASP A 106 8.11 4.41 1.13
CA ASP A 106 9.18 5.17 1.79
C ASP A 106 8.65 5.80 3.10
N PRO A 107 9.29 5.54 4.27
CA PRO A 107 8.81 6.02 5.56
C PRO A 107 8.73 7.55 5.67
N GLU A 108 9.60 8.30 4.98
CA GLU A 108 9.55 9.75 4.94
C GLU A 108 8.28 10.24 4.23
N VAL A 109 7.99 9.63 3.08
CA VAL A 109 6.78 9.93 2.30
C VAL A 109 5.53 9.58 3.11
N GLU A 110 5.51 8.41 3.75
CA GLU A 110 4.37 8.01 4.59
C GLU A 110 4.16 8.94 5.78
N SER A 111 5.24 9.33 6.46
CA SER A 111 5.20 10.31 7.57
C SER A 111 4.61 11.65 7.12
N PHE A 112 5.02 12.13 5.93
CA PHE A 112 4.44 13.32 5.34
C PHE A 112 2.93 13.15 5.07
N LEU A 113 2.51 12.08 4.40
CA LEU A 113 1.10 11.81 4.09
C LEU A 113 0.24 11.72 5.37
N LEU A 114 0.78 11.12 6.42
CA LEU A 114 0.11 11.01 7.72
C LEU A 114 -0.10 12.39 8.36
N LYS A 115 0.95 13.23 8.43
CA LYS A 115 0.90 14.59 8.96
C LYS A 115 0.00 15.50 8.12
N ALA A 116 0.03 15.32 6.80
CA ALA A 116 -0.81 16.02 5.84
C ALA A 116 -2.30 15.66 5.94
N LYS A 117 -2.65 14.62 6.69
CA LYS A 117 -3.99 14.00 6.73
C LYS A 117 -4.49 13.60 5.33
N PHE A 118 -3.55 13.23 4.45
CA PHE A 118 -3.90 12.73 3.12
C PHE A 118 -4.69 11.42 3.24
N PRO A 119 -5.72 11.15 2.43
CA PRO A 119 -6.61 10.00 2.58
C PRO A 119 -5.99 8.70 2.02
N TYR A 120 -4.77 8.36 2.44
CA TYR A 120 -4.12 7.14 1.98
C TYR A 120 -4.49 5.93 2.83
N ALA A 121 -4.36 4.75 2.24
CA ALA A 121 -4.41 3.45 2.89
C ALA A 121 -3.24 2.60 2.39
N ILE A 122 -2.60 1.84 3.27
CA ILE A 122 -1.58 0.86 2.88
C ILE A 122 -2.27 -0.50 2.79
N GLY A 123 -2.07 -1.20 1.67
CA GLY A 123 -2.53 -2.57 1.48
C GLY A 123 -1.37 -3.54 1.39
N TYR A 124 -1.49 -4.68 2.06
CA TYR A 124 -0.56 -5.80 2.01
C TYR A 124 -1.26 -7.06 1.51
N GLY A 125 -0.56 -7.80 0.67
CA GLY A 125 -1.02 -9.10 0.17
C GLY A 125 -0.22 -9.54 -1.04
N LEU A 126 -0.62 -10.69 -1.60
CA LEU A 126 0.05 -11.38 -2.70
C LEU A 126 -0.95 -11.79 -3.77
N THR A 127 -0.48 -12.19 -4.93
CA THR A 127 -1.33 -12.77 -5.99
C THR A 127 -2.09 -13.99 -5.48
N GLU A 128 -1.43 -14.82 -4.70
CA GLU A 128 -1.96 -16.02 -4.05
C GLU A 128 -3.06 -15.74 -3.02
N THR A 129 -3.32 -14.48 -2.70
CA THR A 129 -4.31 -14.05 -1.69
C THR A 129 -5.36 -13.06 -2.21
N SER A 130 -5.50 -12.94 -3.52
CA SER A 130 -6.58 -12.32 -4.33
C SER A 130 -6.96 -10.84 -4.08
N PRO A 131 -6.08 -9.90 -3.86
CA PRO A 131 -4.70 -9.89 -3.43
C PRO A 131 -4.54 -9.60 -1.93
N LEU A 132 -5.57 -9.12 -1.21
CA LEU A 132 -5.44 -8.36 0.03
C LEU A 132 -5.50 -9.26 1.27
N LEU A 133 -4.47 -9.20 2.11
CA LEU A 133 -4.40 -9.85 3.41
C LEU A 133 -4.62 -8.89 4.57
N GLY A 134 -4.09 -7.67 4.45
CA GLY A 134 -4.18 -6.68 5.50
C GLY A 134 -4.16 -5.25 4.95
N TYR A 135 -4.64 -4.31 5.75
CA TYR A 135 -4.65 -2.90 5.37
C TYR A 135 -4.58 -1.96 6.58
N ALA A 136 -4.01 -0.78 6.35
CA ALA A 136 -3.99 0.33 7.28
C ALA A 136 -4.68 1.55 6.65
N MET A 137 -5.83 1.96 7.19
CA MET A 137 -6.56 3.14 6.78
C MET A 137 -6.68 4.15 7.94
N HIS A 138 -7.42 5.24 7.72
CA HIS A 138 -7.61 6.28 8.74
C HIS A 138 -7.98 5.69 10.12
N GLY A 139 -7.28 6.15 11.15
CA GLY A 139 -7.41 5.65 12.53
C GLY A 139 -6.49 4.48 12.88
N TRP A 140 -6.03 3.70 11.89
CA TRP A 140 -5.19 2.51 12.08
C TRP A 140 -3.78 2.65 11.54
N ARG A 141 -3.49 3.79 10.87
CA ARG A 141 -2.20 4.04 10.24
C ARG A 141 -1.07 4.22 11.25
N ALA A 142 0.05 3.59 10.96
CA ALA A 142 1.34 3.86 11.60
C ALA A 142 2.42 3.68 10.54
N VAL A 143 3.41 4.56 10.52
CA VAL A 143 4.47 4.55 9.51
C VAL A 143 5.15 3.19 9.44
N GLY A 144 5.20 2.61 8.25
CA GLY A 144 5.78 1.29 7.97
C GLY A 144 4.86 0.10 8.28
N SER A 145 3.64 0.32 8.80
CA SER A 145 2.69 -0.74 9.10
C SER A 145 1.67 -0.94 7.98
N PHE A 146 1.33 -2.20 7.68
CA PHE A 146 0.16 -2.51 6.88
C PHE A 146 -1.12 -2.74 7.71
N GLY A 147 -1.10 -2.43 9.00
CA GLY A 147 -2.28 -2.42 9.86
C GLY A 147 -2.74 -3.81 10.31
N TYR A 148 -3.99 -4.12 10.01
CA TYR A 148 -4.72 -5.29 10.51
C TYR A 148 -5.18 -6.20 9.37
N PRO A 149 -5.51 -7.48 9.67
CA PRO A 149 -6.12 -8.38 8.69
C PRO A 149 -7.42 -7.80 8.11
N VAL A 150 -7.69 -8.10 6.84
CA VAL A 150 -9.01 -7.82 6.24
C VAL A 150 -10.09 -8.73 6.82
N TYR A 151 -11.35 -8.36 6.65
CA TYR A 151 -12.48 -9.14 7.12
C TYR A 151 -12.43 -10.61 6.65
N ASN A 152 -12.74 -11.54 7.54
CA ASN A 152 -12.67 -13.01 7.33
C ASN A 152 -11.29 -13.57 7.01
N VAL A 153 -10.20 -12.80 7.13
CA VAL A 153 -8.83 -13.26 7.00
C VAL A 153 -8.17 -13.29 8.37
N LYS A 154 -7.46 -14.37 8.65
CA LYS A 154 -6.64 -14.52 9.85
C LYS A 154 -5.17 -14.44 9.48
N LEU A 155 -4.40 -13.66 10.22
CA LEU A 155 -2.94 -13.56 10.11
C LEU A 155 -2.31 -13.93 11.45
N LYS A 156 -1.19 -14.60 11.41
CA LYS A 156 -0.31 -14.81 12.56
C LYS A 156 1.15 -14.83 12.12
N LEU A 157 2.05 -14.64 13.06
CA LEU A 157 3.48 -14.90 12.86
C LEU A 157 3.77 -16.37 13.17
N HIS A 158 4.50 -17.03 12.28
CA HIS A 158 4.94 -18.42 12.37
C HIS A 158 6.44 -18.46 12.60
N ASN A 159 6.92 -19.41 13.44
CA ASN A 159 8.32 -19.55 13.80
C ASN A 159 8.93 -18.22 14.32
N VAL A 160 8.26 -17.62 15.31
CA VAL A 160 8.70 -16.35 15.89
C VAL A 160 10.03 -16.51 16.61
N ASN A 161 11.01 -15.68 16.25
CA ASN A 161 12.26 -15.57 16.96
C ASN A 161 12.00 -14.87 18.32
N PRO A 162 12.32 -15.49 19.46
CA PRO A 162 12.01 -14.94 20.78
C PRO A 162 12.82 -13.67 21.12
N GLU A 163 13.98 -13.46 20.48
CA GLU A 163 14.83 -12.29 20.74
C GLU A 163 14.38 -11.06 19.93
N THR A 164 13.97 -11.26 18.67
CA THR A 164 13.61 -10.15 17.76
C THR A 164 12.12 -9.95 17.60
N GLY A 165 11.30 -10.93 17.98
CA GLY A 165 9.86 -10.93 17.73
C GLY A 165 9.50 -11.11 16.24
N GLU A 166 10.47 -11.37 15.37
CA GLU A 166 10.27 -11.57 13.94
C GLU A 166 9.76 -12.98 13.65
N GLY A 167 8.78 -13.08 12.75
CA GLY A 167 8.25 -14.35 12.29
C GLY A 167 7.70 -14.26 10.88
N GLU A 168 7.53 -15.41 10.22
CA GLU A 168 6.91 -15.47 8.91
C GLU A 168 5.41 -15.18 9.01
N VAL A 169 4.91 -14.26 8.19
CA VAL A 169 3.47 -14.02 8.08
C VAL A 169 2.80 -15.24 7.45
N VAL A 170 1.84 -15.83 8.15
CA VAL A 170 1.00 -16.89 7.59
C VAL A 170 -0.45 -16.47 7.62
N ALA A 171 -1.20 -16.87 6.58
CA ALA A 171 -2.55 -16.41 6.33
C ALA A 171 -3.54 -17.57 6.19
N LYS A 172 -4.78 -17.37 6.64
CA LYS A 172 -5.89 -18.28 6.42
C LYS A 172 -7.16 -17.47 6.18
N GLY A 173 -7.84 -17.74 5.07
CA GLY A 173 -9.06 -17.03 4.72
C GLY A 173 -9.61 -17.44 3.36
N PRO A 174 -10.84 -17.00 3.02
CA PRO A 174 -11.50 -17.39 1.78
C PRO A 174 -10.84 -16.84 0.51
N ASN A 175 -9.97 -15.84 0.65
CA ASN A 175 -9.21 -15.22 -0.42
C ASN A 175 -7.87 -15.90 -0.72
N VAL A 176 -7.47 -16.87 0.11
CA VAL A 176 -6.24 -17.65 -0.11
C VAL A 176 -6.48 -18.66 -1.23
N MET A 177 -5.54 -18.77 -2.16
CA MET A 177 -5.61 -19.71 -3.27
C MET A 177 -5.75 -21.17 -2.80
N LEU A 178 -6.35 -22.01 -3.62
CA LEU A 178 -6.41 -23.47 -3.38
C LEU A 178 -5.07 -24.14 -3.64
N GLY A 179 -4.24 -23.58 -4.50
CA GLY A 179 -2.92 -24.08 -4.84
C GLY A 179 -2.46 -23.64 -6.23
N TYR A 180 -1.26 -24.04 -6.60
CA TYR A 180 -0.70 -23.81 -7.92
C TYR A 180 -1.22 -24.85 -8.92
N TYR A 181 -1.67 -24.37 -10.07
CA TYR A 181 -2.25 -25.23 -11.12
C TYR A 181 -1.25 -26.28 -11.59
N LYS A 182 -1.66 -27.56 -11.55
CA LYS A 182 -0.84 -28.74 -11.91
C LYS A 182 0.50 -28.85 -11.17
N ASP A 183 0.66 -28.18 -10.02
CA ASP A 183 1.88 -28.26 -9.21
C ASP A 183 1.56 -28.56 -7.73
N PRO A 184 1.20 -29.81 -7.42
CA PRO A 184 0.88 -30.21 -6.04
C PRO A 184 2.10 -30.17 -5.11
N LYS A 185 3.30 -30.37 -5.64
CA LYS A 185 4.55 -30.32 -4.86
C LYS A 185 4.80 -28.91 -4.35
N ARG A 186 4.75 -27.93 -5.23
CA ARG A 186 4.88 -26.51 -4.86
C ARG A 186 3.72 -26.06 -3.96
N THR A 187 2.50 -26.50 -4.26
CA THR A 187 1.34 -26.21 -3.40
C THR A 187 1.59 -26.68 -1.97
N LYS A 188 2.02 -27.94 -1.79
CA LYS A 188 2.32 -28.48 -0.46
C LYS A 188 3.43 -27.71 0.26
N SER A 189 4.44 -27.19 -0.45
CA SER A 189 5.56 -26.45 0.17
C SER A 189 5.18 -25.07 0.71
N VAL A 190 4.08 -24.48 0.24
CA VAL A 190 3.62 -23.14 0.67
C VAL A 190 2.47 -23.17 1.68
N PHE A 191 2.08 -24.35 2.15
CA PHE A 191 1.13 -24.48 3.24
C PHE A 191 1.77 -25.19 4.44
N THR A 192 1.39 -24.76 5.64
CA THR A 192 1.71 -25.49 6.89
C THR A 192 0.84 -26.75 6.99
N GLU A 193 1.20 -27.69 7.88
CA GLU A 193 0.44 -28.92 8.12
C GLU A 193 -1.00 -28.65 8.59
N ASP A 194 -1.20 -27.55 9.34
CA ASP A 194 -2.50 -27.08 9.82
C ASP A 194 -3.22 -26.13 8.83
N GLY A 195 -2.74 -26.06 7.57
CA GLY A 195 -3.41 -25.41 6.44
C GLY A 195 -3.32 -23.89 6.41
N TRP A 196 -2.26 -23.28 6.97
CA TRP A 196 -1.97 -21.85 6.78
C TRP A 196 -1.08 -21.66 5.56
N PHE A 197 -1.42 -20.68 4.74
CA PHE A 197 -0.60 -20.25 3.61
C PHE A 197 0.61 -19.46 4.11
N ARG A 198 1.80 -19.84 3.68
CA ARG A 198 3.09 -19.21 4.00
C ARG A 198 3.38 -18.12 2.98
N THR A 199 3.51 -16.87 3.43
CA THR A 199 3.74 -15.75 2.52
C THR A 199 5.21 -15.57 2.16
N SER A 200 6.11 -16.19 2.89
CA SER A 200 7.56 -15.96 2.89
C SER A 200 7.98 -14.53 3.30
N ASP A 201 7.05 -13.70 3.72
CA ASP A 201 7.35 -12.37 4.24
C ASP A 201 7.56 -12.43 5.75
N ILE A 202 8.64 -11.81 6.23
CA ILE A 202 8.98 -11.69 7.65
C ILE A 202 8.41 -10.40 8.19
N ALA A 203 7.75 -10.48 9.34
CA ALA A 203 7.14 -9.33 10.00
C ALA A 203 7.31 -9.38 11.51
N VAL A 204 7.06 -8.25 12.14
CA VAL A 204 6.80 -8.13 13.58
C VAL A 204 5.38 -7.62 13.79
N GLN A 205 4.83 -7.90 14.98
CA GLN A 205 3.55 -7.36 15.42
C GLN A 205 3.76 -6.49 16.65
N ASP A 206 3.18 -5.28 16.67
CA ASP A 206 3.28 -4.42 17.83
C ASP A 206 2.20 -4.77 18.91
N GLU A 207 2.29 -4.13 20.07
CA GLU A 207 1.36 -4.31 21.20
C GLU A 207 -0.10 -4.00 20.84
N LYS A 208 -0.33 -3.21 19.78
CA LYS A 208 -1.66 -2.89 19.25
C LYS A 208 -2.15 -3.88 18.21
N GLY A 209 -1.37 -4.92 17.93
CA GLY A 209 -1.70 -5.95 16.94
C GLY A 209 -1.45 -5.56 15.48
N ARG A 210 -0.74 -4.45 15.20
CA ARG A 210 -0.40 -4.02 13.85
C ARG A 210 0.84 -4.73 13.35
N PHE A 211 0.85 -5.09 12.08
CA PHE A 211 1.97 -5.79 11.45
C PHE A 211 2.89 -4.84 10.68
N TYR A 212 4.20 -5.13 10.73
CA TYR A 212 5.27 -4.38 10.06
C TYR A 212 6.17 -5.35 9.30
N ILE A 213 6.20 -5.26 7.97
CA ILE A 213 7.09 -6.09 7.15
C ILE A 213 8.55 -5.68 7.37
N LYS A 214 9.40 -6.66 7.65
CA LYS A 214 10.85 -6.50 7.86
C LYS A 214 11.65 -6.93 6.63
N GLY A 215 11.22 -7.98 5.96
CA GLY A 215 11.92 -8.53 4.80
C GLY A 215 11.20 -9.70 4.18
N ARG A 216 11.87 -10.37 3.27
CA ARG A 216 11.39 -11.60 2.64
C ARG A 216 12.39 -12.73 2.84
N ASN A 217 11.88 -13.92 3.16
CA ASN A 217 12.72 -15.11 3.41
C ASN A 217 13.19 -15.78 2.09
N SER A 218 12.62 -15.41 0.96
CA SER A 218 13.06 -15.82 -0.38
C SER A 218 13.93 -14.73 -0.99
N ASN A 219 14.99 -15.10 -1.72
CA ASN A 219 15.88 -14.19 -2.47
C ASN A 219 15.16 -13.41 -3.61
N MET A 220 13.84 -13.30 -3.55
CA MET A 220 13.04 -12.59 -4.54
C MET A 220 13.04 -11.09 -4.21
N ILE A 221 13.75 -10.31 -5.00
CA ILE A 221 13.77 -8.85 -4.89
C ILE A 221 12.51 -8.33 -5.60
N LEU A 222 11.67 -7.61 -4.86
CA LEU A 222 10.56 -6.86 -5.45
C LEU A 222 11.09 -5.52 -5.98
N GLY A 223 10.88 -5.27 -7.25
CA GLY A 223 11.11 -3.96 -7.83
C GLY A 223 10.17 -2.88 -7.25
N PRO A 224 10.51 -1.58 -7.41
CA PRO A 224 9.74 -0.46 -6.86
C PRO A 224 8.30 -0.34 -7.41
N SER A 225 8.02 -0.99 -8.52
CA SER A 225 6.69 -1.08 -9.15
C SER A 225 5.93 -2.37 -8.80
N GLY A 226 6.50 -3.22 -7.91
CA GLY A 226 5.87 -4.45 -7.44
C GLY A 226 6.10 -5.66 -8.35
N GLU A 227 6.98 -5.55 -9.36
CA GLU A 227 7.43 -6.68 -10.19
C GLU A 227 8.46 -7.55 -9.43
N ASN A 228 8.46 -8.84 -9.73
CA ASN A 228 9.49 -9.78 -9.28
C ASN A 228 10.72 -9.64 -10.18
N ILE A 229 11.89 -9.41 -9.58
CA ILE A 229 13.18 -9.40 -10.24
C ILE A 229 13.95 -10.66 -9.86
#